data_b845703d30fe9e0d0d0090bdeaed88d7
#
_entry.id   b845703d30fe9e0d0d0090bdeaed88d7
#
_cell.length_a   1.000
_cell.length_b   1.000
_cell.length_c   1.000
_cell.angle_alpha   90.00
_cell.angle_beta   90.00
_cell.angle_gamma   90.00
#
_symmetry.space_group_name_H-M   'P 1'
#
loop_
_entity.id
_entity.type
_entity.pdbx_description
1 polymer ?
#
loop_
_entity_poly.entity_id
_entity_poly.type
_entity_poly.pdbx_seq_one_letter_code
_entity_poly.pdbx_strand_id
1 'polypeptide(L)'
;MSKTPQAIRGTQDIFGAEAEAFAFVVETFERVRKLYRFRRIEMPVFERTEVFARSIGETTDIVSKEMYSFLDRGDESLTLRPEFTAGIARAYITNGWQQHAPLKVATHGPLFRYERPQKGRYRQFHQLDAEILGAGEPQADVELLAMADQLLKELGIADGVTLNLNTLGDGDSREAWRAALVEHFRGVRGELSEDSQERLEKNPLRILDSKDPRDRAFVADAPKIDDFLSPQAQDFFGAVTAGLDAAGVAWERNPALVRGLDYYRHTAFEFVTDRLGAQGTVLGGGRYDGLMESLGGPATPAVGWAAGIERLAMLVGERAPQERFDVAIIPMDDAGLAQANSLARSLRAEWNNVEIYATGKLKKRMARANEAGALVAVLIGEDEIAAGEVTVRDLHDGEQARVAPADVSGIVAKAQNAQWLRQTEHSGIGLPDWIDPDA
;
A
#
# COMPACT_ATOMS: atom_id res chain seq x y z
N MET A 1 -37.92 -17.33 -8.02
CA MET A 1 -36.62 -16.97 -8.66
C MET A 1 -35.60 -16.84 -7.53
N SER A 2 -34.53 -17.62 -7.54
CA SER A 2 -33.45 -17.44 -6.56
C SER A 2 -32.79 -16.06 -6.83
N LYS A 3 -32.61 -15.24 -5.79
CA LYS A 3 -31.87 -13.98 -5.92
C LYS A 3 -30.42 -14.31 -6.29
N THR A 4 -29.87 -13.61 -7.27
CA THR A 4 -28.44 -13.70 -7.58
C THR A 4 -27.63 -13.40 -6.31
N PRO A 5 -26.67 -14.26 -5.94
CA PRO A 5 -25.80 -13.98 -4.81
C PRO A 5 -25.10 -12.62 -4.97
N GLN A 6 -25.00 -11.88 -3.89
CA GLN A 6 -24.35 -10.58 -3.84
C GLN A 6 -23.08 -10.66 -2.98
N ALA A 7 -22.11 -9.78 -3.24
CA ALA A 7 -20.95 -9.63 -2.37
C ALA A 7 -21.36 -9.27 -0.95
N ILE A 8 -20.58 -9.70 0.04
CA ILE A 8 -20.82 -9.38 1.44
C ILE A 8 -20.64 -7.87 1.65
N ARG A 9 -21.53 -7.25 2.42
CA ARG A 9 -21.43 -5.83 2.75
C ARG A 9 -20.07 -5.49 3.36
N GLY A 10 -19.35 -4.55 2.73
CA GLY A 10 -18.02 -4.12 3.15
C GLY A 10 -16.88 -4.88 2.49
N THR A 11 -17.21 -5.75 1.52
CA THR A 11 -16.23 -6.29 0.55
C THR A 11 -16.52 -5.74 -0.82
N GLN A 12 -15.56 -5.80 -1.72
CA GLN A 12 -15.68 -5.31 -3.08
C GLN A 12 -14.92 -6.18 -4.06
N ASP A 13 -15.39 -6.22 -5.31
CA ASP A 13 -14.64 -6.70 -6.45
C ASP A 13 -13.93 -5.50 -7.08
N ILE A 14 -12.61 -5.58 -7.26
CA ILE A 14 -11.79 -4.49 -7.84
C ILE A 14 -11.54 -4.84 -9.30
N PHE A 15 -11.94 -3.94 -10.23
CA PHE A 15 -11.84 -4.19 -11.67
C PHE A 15 -11.60 -2.88 -12.45
N GLY A 16 -11.01 -2.99 -13.66
CA GLY A 16 -10.75 -1.86 -14.54
C GLY A 16 -9.76 -0.86 -13.93
N ALA A 17 -9.98 0.44 -14.09
CA ALA A 17 -9.06 1.48 -13.65
C ALA A 17 -8.72 1.43 -12.16
N GLU A 18 -9.64 0.96 -11.32
CA GLU A 18 -9.34 0.76 -9.90
C GLU A 18 -8.34 -0.39 -9.68
N ALA A 19 -8.45 -1.47 -10.47
CA ALA A 19 -7.51 -2.59 -10.42
C ALA A 19 -6.12 -2.18 -10.91
N GLU A 20 -6.04 -1.37 -11.96
CA GLU A 20 -4.77 -0.83 -12.47
C GLU A 20 -4.08 0.07 -11.44
N ALA A 21 -4.83 0.98 -10.81
CA ALA A 21 -4.28 1.82 -9.74
C ALA A 21 -3.81 0.97 -8.53
N PHE A 22 -4.55 -0.08 -8.19
CA PHE A 22 -4.17 -1.03 -7.14
C PHE A 22 -2.88 -1.78 -7.50
N ALA A 23 -2.79 -2.31 -8.71
CA ALA A 23 -1.61 -3.01 -9.21
C ALA A 23 -0.38 -2.09 -9.21
N PHE A 24 -0.51 -0.87 -9.71
CA PHE A 24 0.56 0.13 -9.71
C PHE A 24 1.11 0.43 -8.31
N VAL A 25 0.24 0.54 -7.30
CA VAL A 25 0.65 0.72 -5.91
C VAL A 25 1.49 -0.47 -5.42
N VAL A 26 1.04 -1.69 -5.70
CA VAL A 26 1.74 -2.91 -5.28
C VAL A 26 3.09 -3.06 -6.00
N GLU A 27 3.14 -2.84 -7.30
CA GLU A 27 4.36 -2.93 -8.11
C GLU A 27 5.40 -1.90 -7.69
N THR A 28 4.96 -0.65 -7.44
CA THR A 28 5.84 0.41 -6.94
C THR A 28 6.42 0.03 -5.58
N PHE A 29 5.60 -0.48 -4.67
CA PHE A 29 6.06 -0.97 -3.37
C PHE A 29 7.06 -2.12 -3.52
N GLU A 30 6.77 -3.11 -4.37
CA GLU A 30 7.66 -4.25 -4.63
C GLU A 30 9.03 -3.81 -5.20
N ARG A 31 9.06 -2.73 -5.96
CA ARG A 31 10.30 -2.13 -6.46
C ARG A 31 11.05 -1.38 -5.35
N VAL A 32 10.36 -0.50 -4.61
CA VAL A 32 10.96 0.32 -3.55
C VAL A 32 11.51 -0.58 -2.43
N ARG A 33 10.76 -1.58 -1.94
CA ARG A 33 11.27 -2.47 -0.90
C ARG A 33 12.58 -3.18 -1.27
N LYS A 34 12.79 -3.50 -2.57
CA LYS A 34 14.04 -4.12 -3.04
C LYS A 34 15.21 -3.14 -2.98
N LEU A 35 15.00 -1.84 -3.24
CA LEU A 35 16.02 -0.80 -3.10
C LEU A 35 16.51 -0.70 -1.65
N TYR A 36 15.60 -0.80 -0.68
CA TYR A 36 15.90 -0.80 0.75
C TYR A 36 16.27 -2.20 1.29
N ARG A 37 16.32 -3.24 0.43
CA ARG A 37 16.67 -4.62 0.76
C ARG A 37 15.74 -5.28 1.79
N PHE A 38 14.47 -4.90 1.82
CA PHE A 38 13.45 -5.63 2.57
C PHE A 38 13.14 -6.96 1.88
N ARG A 39 13.23 -8.05 2.62
CA ARG A 39 12.88 -9.39 2.15
C ARG A 39 11.38 -9.56 2.15
N ARG A 40 10.85 -10.21 1.11
CA ARG A 40 9.43 -10.57 1.10
C ARG A 40 9.15 -11.65 2.13
N ILE A 41 8.04 -11.49 2.85
CA ILE A 41 7.49 -12.48 3.76
C ILE A 41 6.01 -12.73 3.41
N GLU A 42 5.59 -13.99 3.51
CA GLU A 42 4.20 -14.40 3.40
C GLU A 42 3.78 -15.10 4.69
N MET A 43 2.65 -14.72 5.24
CA MET A 43 2.11 -15.29 6.48
C MET A 43 0.72 -15.85 6.23
N PRO A 44 0.26 -16.81 7.04
CA PRO A 44 -1.12 -17.31 7.00
C PRO A 44 -2.13 -16.16 7.09
N VAL A 45 -3.26 -16.32 6.39
CA VAL A 45 -4.38 -15.37 6.43
C VAL A 45 -5.13 -15.44 7.75
N PHE A 46 -5.04 -16.54 8.47
CA PHE A 46 -5.63 -16.74 9.80
C PHE A 46 -4.57 -17.30 10.77
N GLU A 47 -4.69 -16.93 12.01
CA GLU A 47 -3.84 -17.32 13.12
C GLU A 47 -4.69 -17.77 14.30
N ARG A 48 -4.08 -18.34 15.33
CA ARG A 48 -4.76 -18.51 16.63
C ARG A 48 -5.16 -17.14 17.16
N THR A 49 -6.36 -17.03 17.69
CA THR A 49 -6.92 -15.75 18.21
C THR A 49 -6.00 -15.11 19.25
N GLU A 50 -5.28 -15.91 20.05
CA GLU A 50 -4.36 -15.42 21.07
C GLU A 50 -3.19 -14.61 20.51
N VAL A 51 -2.78 -14.84 19.24
CA VAL A 51 -1.70 -14.05 18.60
C VAL A 51 -2.10 -12.59 18.55
N PHE A 52 -3.32 -12.29 18.16
CA PHE A 52 -3.82 -10.93 18.07
C PHE A 52 -4.25 -10.37 19.43
N ALA A 53 -4.88 -11.16 20.28
CA ALA A 53 -5.32 -10.73 21.61
C ALA A 53 -4.13 -10.26 22.47
N ARG A 54 -3.02 -11.01 22.48
CA ARG A 54 -1.81 -10.66 23.25
C ARG A 54 -1.04 -9.48 22.67
N SER A 55 -0.99 -9.34 21.34
CA SER A 55 -0.16 -8.34 20.69
C SER A 55 -0.86 -6.99 20.60
N ILE A 56 -2.11 -6.96 20.15
CA ILE A 56 -2.86 -5.73 19.88
C ILE A 56 -3.35 -5.05 21.17
N GLY A 57 -3.64 -5.86 22.20
CA GLY A 57 -4.21 -5.43 23.48
C GLY A 57 -5.71 -5.68 23.53
N GLU A 58 -6.17 -6.36 24.59
CA GLU A 58 -7.57 -6.77 24.80
C GLU A 58 -8.54 -5.57 24.88
N THR A 59 -8.05 -4.39 25.21
CA THR A 59 -8.84 -3.16 25.37
C THR A 59 -9.04 -2.40 24.07
N THR A 60 -8.40 -2.82 22.97
CA THR A 60 -8.53 -2.14 21.67
C THR A 60 -9.84 -2.49 20.98
N ASP A 61 -10.39 -1.58 20.18
CA ASP A 61 -11.59 -1.83 19.39
C ASP A 61 -11.40 -3.02 18.43
N ILE A 62 -10.19 -3.21 17.90
CA ILE A 62 -9.88 -4.34 17.01
C ILE A 62 -10.15 -5.65 17.71
N VAL A 63 -9.57 -5.87 18.89
CA VAL A 63 -9.73 -7.15 19.63
C VAL A 63 -11.14 -7.30 20.18
N SER A 64 -11.71 -6.22 20.71
CA SER A 64 -13.01 -6.29 21.40
C SER A 64 -14.22 -6.38 20.46
N LYS A 65 -14.14 -5.83 19.22
CA LYS A 65 -15.34 -5.64 18.37
C LYS A 65 -15.12 -5.95 16.88
N GLU A 66 -13.87 -5.95 16.38
CA GLU A 66 -13.63 -5.94 14.93
C GLU A 66 -13.01 -7.22 14.37
N MET A 67 -12.54 -8.14 15.20
CA MET A 67 -11.97 -9.41 14.74
C MET A 67 -13.04 -10.35 14.17
N TYR A 68 -12.70 -11.01 13.05
CA TYR A 68 -13.43 -12.15 12.52
C TYR A 68 -12.86 -13.44 13.11
N SER A 69 -13.44 -13.90 14.21
CA SER A 69 -13.00 -15.11 14.90
C SER A 69 -14.01 -16.24 14.74
N PHE A 70 -13.52 -17.47 14.65
CA PHE A 70 -14.33 -18.69 14.50
C PHE A 70 -13.60 -19.88 15.11
N LEU A 71 -14.35 -20.95 15.40
CA LEU A 71 -13.76 -22.21 15.82
C LEU A 71 -13.52 -23.09 14.59
N ASP A 72 -12.39 -23.75 14.54
CA ASP A 72 -12.14 -24.80 13.57
C ASP A 72 -12.80 -26.12 13.96
N ARG A 73 -12.58 -27.20 13.18
CA ARG A 73 -13.15 -28.51 13.47
C ARG A 73 -12.56 -29.20 14.70
N GLY A 74 -11.46 -28.68 15.22
CA GLY A 74 -10.77 -29.14 16.44
C GLY A 74 -11.08 -28.27 17.65
N ASP A 75 -12.07 -27.37 17.55
CA ASP A 75 -12.48 -26.41 18.58
C ASP A 75 -11.36 -25.38 18.93
N GLU A 76 -10.35 -25.20 18.04
CA GLU A 76 -9.38 -24.13 18.18
C GLU A 76 -9.95 -22.79 17.71
N SER A 77 -9.74 -21.73 18.51
CA SER A 77 -10.17 -20.38 18.15
C SER A 77 -9.18 -19.74 17.17
N LEU A 78 -9.65 -19.47 15.96
CA LEU A 78 -8.92 -18.86 14.86
C LEU A 78 -9.49 -17.48 14.54
N THR A 79 -8.62 -16.59 14.05
CA THR A 79 -8.99 -15.23 13.65
C THR A 79 -8.40 -14.91 12.30
N LEU A 80 -9.21 -14.36 11.38
CA LEU A 80 -8.71 -13.74 10.15
C LEU A 80 -7.86 -12.52 10.55
N ARG A 81 -6.63 -12.43 10.02
CA ARG A 81 -5.66 -11.42 10.41
C ARG A 81 -6.21 -9.99 10.24
N PRO A 82 -6.26 -9.17 11.31
CA PRO A 82 -6.69 -7.77 11.25
C PRO A 82 -5.54 -6.81 10.92
N GLU A 83 -4.28 -7.29 11.01
CA GLU A 83 -3.04 -6.56 10.74
C GLU A 83 -1.90 -7.57 10.51
N PHE A 84 -0.73 -7.10 10.05
CA PHE A 84 0.41 -7.98 9.73
C PHE A 84 1.41 -8.14 10.87
N THR A 85 1.68 -7.07 11.63
CA THR A 85 2.78 -6.96 12.60
C THR A 85 2.78 -8.12 13.61
N ALA A 86 1.61 -8.49 14.17
CA ALA A 86 1.50 -9.61 15.12
C ALA A 86 1.86 -10.96 14.48
N GLY A 87 1.41 -11.20 13.25
CA GLY A 87 1.75 -12.39 12.47
C GLY A 87 3.25 -12.47 12.16
N ILE A 88 3.87 -11.34 11.81
CA ILE A 88 5.32 -11.23 11.57
C ILE A 88 6.07 -11.50 12.86
N ALA A 89 5.66 -10.90 13.98
CA ALA A 89 6.28 -11.11 15.30
C ALA A 89 6.20 -12.57 15.73
N ARG A 90 5.02 -13.21 15.60
CA ARG A 90 4.85 -14.64 15.87
C ARG A 90 5.78 -15.48 14.96
N ALA A 91 5.84 -15.17 13.66
CA ALA A 91 6.71 -15.90 12.72
C ALA A 91 8.20 -15.74 13.06
N TYR A 92 8.63 -14.53 13.43
CA TYR A 92 10.00 -14.25 13.88
C TYR A 92 10.39 -15.13 15.08
N ILE A 93 9.50 -15.26 16.08
CA ILE A 93 9.74 -16.07 17.28
C ILE A 93 9.74 -17.56 16.92
N THR A 94 8.69 -18.04 16.27
CA THR A 94 8.49 -19.49 16.06
C THR A 94 9.45 -20.12 15.07
N ASN A 95 10.03 -19.34 14.15
CA ASN A 95 11.03 -19.81 13.18
C ASN A 95 12.47 -19.51 13.61
N GLY A 96 12.69 -18.91 14.78
CA GLY A 96 14.05 -18.62 15.27
C GLY A 96 14.79 -17.59 14.42
N TRP A 97 14.09 -16.61 13.85
CA TRP A 97 14.69 -15.62 12.95
C TRP A 97 15.55 -14.56 13.66
N GLN A 98 15.65 -14.61 14.97
CA GLN A 98 16.57 -13.79 15.78
C GLN A 98 18.01 -13.87 15.28
N GLN A 99 18.43 -15.01 14.73
CA GLN A 99 19.75 -15.21 14.12
C GLN A 99 19.99 -14.32 12.88
N HIS A 100 18.94 -13.74 12.31
CA HIS A 100 19.00 -12.87 11.13
C HIS A 100 18.87 -11.38 11.49
N ALA A 101 18.82 -11.04 12.78
CA ALA A 101 18.71 -9.64 13.20
C ALA A 101 19.97 -8.83 12.83
N PRO A 102 19.82 -7.57 12.39
CA PRO A 102 18.56 -6.90 12.11
C PRO A 102 17.88 -7.46 10.83
N LEU A 103 16.62 -7.86 10.96
CA LEU A 103 15.84 -8.45 9.87
C LEU A 103 14.84 -7.43 9.30
N LYS A 104 14.98 -7.12 8.02
CA LYS A 104 14.06 -6.24 7.27
C LYS A 104 13.12 -7.11 6.43
N VAL A 105 11.81 -7.04 6.69
CA VAL A 105 10.78 -7.78 5.97
C VAL A 105 9.66 -6.87 5.49
N ALA A 106 9.03 -7.25 4.39
CA ALA A 106 7.90 -6.53 3.84
C ALA A 106 6.90 -7.49 3.21
N THR A 107 5.63 -7.13 3.25
CA THR A 107 4.52 -7.90 2.70
C THR A 107 3.40 -7.01 2.21
N HIS A 108 2.46 -7.57 1.49
CA HIS A 108 1.19 -6.94 1.17
C HIS A 108 0.09 -8.01 1.05
N GLY A 109 -1.14 -7.61 1.23
CA GLY A 109 -2.27 -8.53 1.05
C GLY A 109 -3.52 -8.13 1.82
N PRO A 110 -4.55 -9.02 1.83
CA PRO A 110 -5.82 -8.77 2.46
C PRO A 110 -5.75 -8.87 3.99
N LEU A 111 -6.50 -7.99 4.63
CA LEU A 111 -6.77 -7.93 6.06
C LEU A 111 -8.27 -7.83 6.32
N PHE A 112 -8.71 -8.15 7.53
CA PHE A 112 -10.12 -8.31 7.83
C PHE A 112 -10.48 -7.63 9.15
N ARG A 113 -11.44 -6.66 9.11
CA ARG A 113 -11.99 -6.00 10.31
C ARG A 113 -13.47 -5.80 10.16
N TYR A 114 -14.24 -6.13 11.17
CA TYR A 114 -15.69 -5.92 11.19
C TYR A 114 -16.01 -4.46 11.48
N GLU A 115 -15.66 -3.58 10.57
CA GLU A 115 -15.89 -2.15 10.68
C GLU A 115 -17.17 -1.70 9.96
N ARG A 116 -17.64 -0.49 10.28
CA ARG A 116 -18.71 0.14 9.51
C ARG A 116 -18.17 0.57 8.15
N PRO A 117 -18.65 -0.02 7.04
CA PRO A 117 -18.11 0.29 5.72
C PRO A 117 -18.36 1.73 5.29
N GLN A 118 -17.35 2.36 4.73
CA GLN A 118 -17.40 3.66 4.08
C GLN A 118 -16.27 3.74 3.04
N LYS A 119 -16.25 4.79 2.20
CA LYS A 119 -15.22 4.95 1.18
C LYS A 119 -13.81 4.92 1.81
N GLY A 120 -12.94 4.04 1.33
CA GLY A 120 -11.60 3.82 1.88
C GLY A 120 -11.54 3.07 3.22
N ARG A 121 -12.66 2.45 3.67
CA ARG A 121 -12.73 1.63 4.87
C ARG A 121 -13.66 0.44 4.63
N TYR A 122 -13.07 -0.74 4.47
CA TYR A 122 -13.75 -1.98 4.10
C TYR A 122 -13.58 -3.04 5.19
N ARG A 123 -14.39 -4.09 5.14
CA ARG A 123 -14.28 -5.25 6.04
C ARG A 123 -13.21 -6.22 5.59
N GLN A 124 -13.02 -6.34 4.27
CA GLN A 124 -11.81 -6.85 3.66
C GLN A 124 -11.14 -5.70 2.96
N PHE A 125 -9.89 -5.40 3.31
CA PHE A 125 -9.06 -4.34 2.76
C PHE A 125 -7.64 -4.84 2.60
N HIS A 126 -6.80 -4.09 1.91
CA HIS A 126 -5.43 -4.51 1.64
C HIS A 126 -4.44 -3.48 2.20
N GLN A 127 -3.33 -3.99 2.71
CA GLN A 127 -2.23 -3.14 3.16
C GLN A 127 -0.91 -3.58 2.55
N LEU A 128 -0.03 -2.60 2.37
CA LEU A 128 1.41 -2.78 2.33
C LEU A 128 1.90 -2.72 3.76
N ASP A 129 2.98 -3.44 4.05
CA ASP A 129 3.57 -3.51 5.38
C ASP A 129 5.09 -3.67 5.27
N ALA A 130 5.84 -2.98 6.13
CA ALA A 130 7.29 -3.07 6.19
C ALA A 130 7.77 -2.96 7.64
N GLU A 131 8.62 -3.91 8.06
CA GLU A 131 9.06 -4.08 9.42
C GLU A 131 10.58 -4.29 9.52
N ILE A 132 11.22 -3.65 10.50
CA ILE A 132 12.62 -3.88 10.87
C ILE A 132 12.64 -4.45 12.28
N LEU A 133 13.13 -5.68 12.43
CA LEU A 133 13.13 -6.46 13.65
C LEU A 133 14.57 -6.64 14.16
N GLY A 134 14.82 -6.34 15.43
CA GLY A 134 16.14 -6.50 16.05
C GLY A 134 17.09 -5.33 15.84
N ALA A 135 16.58 -4.13 15.53
CA ALA A 135 17.35 -2.90 15.44
C ALA A 135 16.83 -1.88 16.47
N GLY A 136 17.63 -1.57 17.48
CA GLY A 136 17.31 -0.61 18.54
C GLY A 136 17.74 0.82 18.24
N GLU A 137 18.54 1.03 17.22
CA GLU A 137 19.12 2.32 16.87
C GLU A 137 18.10 3.21 16.12
N PRO A 138 18.16 4.54 16.35
CA PRO A 138 17.28 5.53 15.66
C PRO A 138 17.36 5.45 14.13
N GLN A 139 18.48 4.98 13.59
CA GLN A 139 18.70 4.85 12.15
C GLN A 139 17.69 3.91 11.47
N ALA A 140 17.18 2.91 12.17
CA ALA A 140 16.15 2.01 11.66
C ALA A 140 14.83 2.76 11.40
N ASP A 141 14.46 3.67 12.29
CA ASP A 141 13.27 4.54 12.15
C ASP A 141 13.44 5.49 10.95
N VAL A 142 14.63 6.10 10.82
CA VAL A 142 14.94 6.99 9.69
C VAL A 142 14.87 6.26 8.35
N GLU A 143 15.48 5.07 8.24
CA GLU A 143 15.47 4.28 7.01
C GLU A 143 14.04 3.89 6.60
N LEU A 144 13.23 3.47 7.58
CA LEU A 144 11.86 3.06 7.36
C LEU A 144 10.96 4.23 6.89
N LEU A 145 11.15 5.41 7.49
CA LEU A 145 10.44 6.64 7.10
C LEU A 145 10.89 7.17 5.73
N ALA A 146 12.19 7.07 5.42
CA ALA A 146 12.71 7.43 4.10
C ALA A 146 12.15 6.49 3.00
N MET A 147 11.99 5.21 3.30
CA MET A 147 11.34 4.26 2.38
C MET A 147 9.87 4.63 2.13
N ALA A 148 9.15 5.03 3.16
CA ALA A 148 7.75 5.46 3.04
C ALA A 148 7.63 6.75 2.21
N ASP A 149 8.48 7.74 2.46
CA ASP A 149 8.54 9.00 1.71
C ASP A 149 8.86 8.74 0.22
N GLN A 150 9.85 7.90 -0.06
CA GLN A 150 10.17 7.51 -1.43
C GLN A 150 9.00 6.81 -2.13
N LEU A 151 8.32 5.89 -1.45
CA LEU A 151 7.14 5.22 -2.00
C LEU A 151 6.07 6.23 -2.43
N LEU A 152 5.76 7.21 -1.59
CA LEU A 152 4.75 8.23 -1.89
C LEU A 152 5.18 9.14 -3.05
N LYS A 153 6.47 9.48 -3.13
CA LYS A 153 7.05 10.24 -4.25
C LYS A 153 6.96 9.47 -5.57
N GLU A 154 7.30 8.19 -5.57
CA GLU A 154 7.24 7.35 -6.78
C GLU A 154 5.82 7.01 -7.23
N LEU A 155 4.85 7.01 -6.31
CA LEU A 155 3.41 6.96 -6.64
C LEU A 155 2.87 8.30 -7.17
N GLY A 156 3.67 9.38 -7.14
CA GLY A 156 3.25 10.73 -7.57
C GLY A 156 2.19 11.36 -6.67
N ILE A 157 2.14 10.97 -5.39
CA ILE A 157 1.11 11.42 -4.44
C ILE A 157 1.67 12.15 -3.22
N ALA A 158 2.99 12.34 -3.14
CA ALA A 158 3.65 13.00 -2.01
C ALA A 158 3.14 14.44 -1.78
N ASP A 159 2.82 15.16 -2.85
CA ASP A 159 2.24 16.51 -2.74
C ASP A 159 0.89 16.44 -2.00
N GLY A 160 0.76 17.25 -0.93
CA GLY A 160 -0.42 17.26 -0.06
C GLY A 160 -0.52 16.05 0.86
N VAL A 161 0.59 15.36 1.10
CA VAL A 161 0.75 14.39 2.19
C VAL A 161 1.80 14.92 3.18
N THR A 162 1.45 14.99 4.45
CA THR A 162 2.33 15.46 5.54
C THR A 162 2.72 14.29 6.43
N LEU A 163 4.01 14.16 6.74
CA LEU A 163 4.49 13.26 7.79
C LEU A 163 4.33 13.92 9.16
N ASN A 164 3.33 13.49 9.91
CA ASN A 164 3.20 13.79 11.34
C ASN A 164 4.07 12.83 12.15
N LEU A 165 4.96 13.38 12.98
CA LEU A 165 5.90 12.64 13.80
C LEU A 165 5.72 12.99 15.28
N ASN A 166 5.77 11.97 16.14
CA ASN A 166 5.78 12.11 17.58
C ASN A 166 6.73 11.11 18.23
N THR A 167 7.05 11.32 19.52
CA THR A 167 7.62 10.30 20.39
C THR A 167 6.64 9.95 21.50
N LEU A 168 6.59 8.70 21.88
CA LEU A 168 5.85 8.20 23.05
C LEU A 168 6.80 7.93 24.23
N GLY A 169 8.08 8.26 24.06
CA GLY A 169 9.13 8.02 25.04
C GLY A 169 9.49 6.54 25.20
N ASP A 170 10.43 6.29 26.07
CA ASP A 170 10.73 4.96 26.59
C ASP A 170 9.68 4.50 27.61
N GLY A 171 9.90 3.35 28.25
CA GLY A 171 8.98 2.79 29.23
C GLY A 171 8.71 3.72 30.40
N ASP A 172 9.75 4.33 30.95
CA ASP A 172 9.67 5.22 32.12
C ASP A 172 8.98 6.54 31.78
N SER A 173 9.35 7.15 30.67
CA SER A 173 8.71 8.37 30.14
C SER A 173 7.22 8.17 29.92
N ARG A 174 6.86 7.05 29.29
CA ARG A 174 5.46 6.73 28.98
C ARG A 174 4.62 6.48 30.23
N GLU A 175 5.17 5.80 31.24
CA GLU A 175 4.46 5.52 32.48
C GLU A 175 4.26 6.81 33.31
N ALA A 176 5.29 7.67 33.38
CA ALA A 176 5.17 8.99 34.03
C ALA A 176 4.12 9.86 33.34
N TRP A 177 4.13 9.94 32.00
CA TRP A 177 3.13 10.65 31.23
C TRP A 177 1.72 10.08 31.40
N ARG A 178 1.59 8.76 31.37
CA ARG A 178 0.31 8.06 31.60
C ARG A 178 -0.28 8.41 32.97
N ALA A 179 0.55 8.42 34.03
CA ALA A 179 0.12 8.80 35.37
C ALA A 179 -0.40 10.24 35.41
N ALA A 180 0.30 11.19 34.79
CA ALA A 180 -0.13 12.60 34.69
C ALA A 180 -1.42 12.75 33.89
N LEU A 181 -1.60 12.00 32.77
CA LEU A 181 -2.85 12.00 32.00
C LEU A 181 -4.03 11.45 32.82
N VAL A 182 -3.84 10.39 33.59
CA VAL A 182 -4.85 9.83 34.48
C VAL A 182 -5.28 10.87 35.52
N GLU A 183 -4.36 11.59 36.16
CA GLU A 183 -4.65 12.62 37.12
C GLU A 183 -5.43 13.78 36.49
N HIS A 184 -4.97 14.26 35.33
CA HIS A 184 -5.62 15.32 34.56
C HIS A 184 -7.07 14.99 34.21
N PHE A 185 -7.29 13.85 33.53
CA PHE A 185 -8.62 13.45 33.06
C PHE A 185 -9.55 13.00 34.20
N ARG A 186 -9.00 12.50 35.32
CA ARG A 186 -9.80 12.15 36.49
C ARG A 186 -10.43 13.39 37.11
N GLY A 187 -9.74 14.54 37.10
CA GLY A 187 -10.27 15.83 37.57
C GLY A 187 -11.49 16.32 36.80
N VAL A 188 -11.65 15.91 35.53
CA VAL A 188 -12.75 16.33 34.62
C VAL A 188 -13.61 15.16 34.14
N ARG A 189 -13.55 14.01 34.82
CA ARG A 189 -14.22 12.77 34.40
C ARG A 189 -15.69 12.92 34.04
N GLY A 190 -16.44 13.72 34.84
CA GLY A 190 -17.88 13.91 34.62
C GLY A 190 -18.23 14.75 33.39
N GLU A 191 -17.24 15.42 32.78
CA GLU A 191 -17.41 16.26 31.60
C GLU A 191 -16.95 15.57 30.31
N LEU A 192 -16.21 14.46 30.44
CA LEU A 192 -15.74 13.65 29.31
C LEU A 192 -16.90 12.89 28.64
N SER A 193 -16.71 12.54 27.38
CA SER A 193 -17.59 11.60 26.66
C SER A 193 -17.61 10.25 27.35
N GLU A 194 -18.70 9.46 27.16
CA GLU A 194 -18.82 8.12 27.74
C GLU A 194 -17.66 7.21 27.31
N ASP A 195 -17.29 7.26 26.03
CA ASP A 195 -16.13 6.55 25.47
C ASP A 195 -14.83 6.95 26.18
N SER A 196 -14.62 8.25 26.44
CA SER A 196 -13.41 8.75 27.11
C SER A 196 -13.40 8.43 28.61
N GLN A 197 -14.55 8.36 29.26
CA GLN A 197 -14.65 7.86 30.64
C GLN A 197 -14.25 6.37 30.73
N GLU A 198 -14.65 5.55 29.77
CA GLU A 198 -14.25 4.14 29.69
C GLU A 198 -12.73 4.00 29.39
N ARG A 199 -12.22 4.82 28.47
CA ARG A 199 -10.79 4.89 28.13
C ARG A 199 -9.92 5.33 29.30
N LEU A 200 -10.41 6.22 30.17
CA LEU A 200 -9.67 6.66 31.34
C LEU A 200 -9.27 5.51 32.27
N GLU A 201 -10.13 4.51 32.41
CA GLU A 201 -9.85 3.33 33.22
C GLU A 201 -8.97 2.28 32.51
N LYS A 202 -9.10 2.17 31.19
CA LYS A 202 -8.43 1.13 30.37
C LYS A 202 -7.13 1.61 29.75
N ASN A 203 -7.17 2.73 29.01
CA ASN A 203 -6.04 3.30 28.27
C ASN A 203 -6.21 4.82 28.09
N PRO A 204 -5.75 5.64 29.05
CA PRO A 204 -5.96 7.09 29.04
C PRO A 204 -5.28 7.80 27.86
N LEU A 205 -4.22 7.24 27.27
CA LEU A 205 -3.59 7.82 26.09
C LEU A 205 -4.56 7.92 24.90
N ARG A 206 -5.55 7.02 24.81
CA ARG A 206 -6.54 7.03 23.72
C ARG A 206 -7.57 8.15 23.85
N ILE A 207 -7.63 8.85 24.97
CA ILE A 207 -8.45 10.06 25.12
C ILE A 207 -7.88 11.17 24.25
N LEU A 208 -6.55 11.23 24.09
CA LEU A 208 -5.88 12.23 23.24
C LEU A 208 -6.30 12.16 21.77
N ASP A 209 -6.73 10.99 21.28
CA ASP A 209 -7.25 10.77 19.92
C ASP A 209 -8.79 10.86 19.86
N SER A 210 -9.45 11.38 20.90
CA SER A 210 -10.90 11.51 20.89
C SER A 210 -11.37 12.52 19.85
N LYS A 211 -12.37 12.12 19.06
CA LYS A 211 -13.04 12.97 18.07
C LYS A 211 -14.33 13.62 18.63
N ASP A 212 -14.71 13.28 19.85
CA ASP A 212 -15.89 13.88 20.49
C ASP A 212 -15.63 15.35 20.82
N PRO A 213 -16.50 16.27 20.39
CA PRO A 213 -16.33 17.69 20.67
C PRO A 213 -16.26 18.03 22.18
N ARG A 214 -16.87 17.23 23.07
CA ARG A 214 -16.82 17.41 24.52
C ARG A 214 -15.42 17.27 25.09
N ASP A 215 -14.61 16.38 24.51
CA ASP A 215 -13.27 16.06 24.99
C ASP A 215 -12.20 17.07 24.53
N ARG A 216 -12.48 17.85 23.47
CA ARG A 216 -11.49 18.70 22.77
C ARG A 216 -10.77 19.69 23.71
N ALA A 217 -11.51 20.37 24.58
CA ALA A 217 -10.92 21.37 25.51
C ALA A 217 -9.95 20.67 26.47
N PHE A 218 -10.38 19.55 27.06
CA PHE A 218 -9.58 18.79 28.02
C PHE A 218 -8.36 18.11 27.39
N VAL A 219 -8.47 17.67 26.11
CA VAL A 219 -7.35 17.14 25.34
C VAL A 219 -6.33 18.24 25.00
N ALA A 220 -6.80 19.45 24.67
CA ALA A 220 -5.92 20.58 24.38
C ALA A 220 -5.04 20.99 25.58
N ASP A 221 -5.58 20.88 26.79
CA ASP A 221 -4.91 21.23 28.05
C ASP A 221 -4.18 20.03 28.69
N ALA A 222 -4.21 18.87 28.07
CA ALA A 222 -3.60 17.67 28.63
C ALA A 222 -2.07 17.77 28.70
N PRO A 223 -1.43 17.16 29.73
CA PRO A 223 0.02 17.04 29.82
C PRO A 223 0.66 16.48 28.54
N LYS A 224 1.74 17.10 28.08
CA LYS A 224 2.47 16.70 26.88
C LYS A 224 3.57 15.72 27.23
N ILE A 225 3.84 14.76 26.37
CA ILE A 225 4.92 13.76 26.56
C ILE A 225 6.29 14.42 26.73
N ASP A 226 6.50 15.58 26.10
CA ASP A 226 7.78 16.31 26.13
C ASP A 226 8.24 16.67 27.55
N ASP A 227 7.30 16.87 28.50
CA ASP A 227 7.58 17.19 29.89
C ASP A 227 8.02 15.96 30.72
N PHE A 228 7.92 14.75 30.15
CA PHE A 228 8.18 13.48 30.83
C PHE A 228 9.28 12.65 30.18
N LEU A 229 9.87 13.14 29.09
CA LEU A 229 10.91 12.39 28.37
C LEU A 229 12.17 12.23 29.21
N SER A 230 12.65 11.01 29.35
CA SER A 230 13.98 10.74 29.87
C SER A 230 15.05 11.35 28.95
N PRO A 231 16.27 11.61 29.45
CA PRO A 231 17.37 12.07 28.60
C PRO A 231 17.62 11.12 27.40
N GLN A 232 17.54 9.81 27.63
CA GLN A 232 17.71 8.79 26.60
C GLN A 232 16.61 8.88 25.53
N ALA A 233 15.35 9.09 25.93
CA ALA A 233 14.23 9.24 25.00
C ALA A 233 14.33 10.56 24.20
N GLN A 234 14.83 11.64 24.82
CA GLN A 234 15.11 12.90 24.14
C GLN A 234 16.21 12.73 23.09
N ASP A 235 17.33 12.10 23.47
CA ASP A 235 18.45 11.84 22.56
C ASP A 235 18.02 10.95 21.38
N PHE A 236 17.24 9.90 21.66
CA PHE A 236 16.69 9.03 20.62
C PHE A 236 15.84 9.80 19.62
N PHE A 237 14.87 10.58 20.10
CA PHE A 237 14.00 11.36 19.21
C PHE A 237 14.76 12.44 18.45
N GLY A 238 15.74 13.10 19.10
CA GLY A 238 16.65 14.05 18.46
C GLY A 238 17.47 13.41 17.35
N ALA A 239 17.95 12.18 17.54
CA ALA A 239 18.69 11.45 16.51
C ALA A 239 17.78 11.04 15.32
N VAL A 240 16.52 10.65 15.57
CA VAL A 240 15.55 10.36 14.49
C VAL A 240 15.29 11.60 13.65
N THR A 241 14.98 12.74 14.29
CA THR A 241 14.66 13.99 13.58
C THR A 241 15.85 14.52 12.78
N ALA A 242 17.04 14.54 13.38
CA ALA A 242 18.26 14.92 12.67
C ALA A 242 18.58 13.99 11.49
N GLY A 243 18.30 12.69 11.63
CA GLY A 243 18.46 11.72 10.55
C GLY A 243 17.49 11.95 9.40
N LEU A 244 16.22 12.30 9.69
CA LEU A 244 15.23 12.65 8.67
C LEU A 244 15.60 13.93 7.92
N ASP A 245 16.05 14.96 8.64
CA ASP A 245 16.54 16.22 8.05
C ASP A 245 17.72 15.96 7.10
N ALA A 246 18.68 15.13 7.53
CA ALA A 246 19.83 14.73 6.71
C ALA A 246 19.42 13.90 5.48
N ALA A 247 18.35 13.09 5.59
CA ALA A 247 17.80 12.30 4.50
C ALA A 247 16.89 13.12 3.55
N GLY A 248 16.59 14.39 3.87
CA GLY A 248 15.72 15.25 3.09
C GLY A 248 14.24 14.82 3.16
N VAL A 249 13.83 14.18 4.25
CA VAL A 249 12.44 13.79 4.53
C VAL A 249 11.78 14.88 5.36
N ALA A 250 10.81 15.56 4.76
CA ALA A 250 10.05 16.61 5.47
C ALA A 250 9.10 15.99 6.50
N TRP A 251 9.03 16.59 7.69
CA TRP A 251 8.17 16.13 8.78
C TRP A 251 7.63 17.29 9.62
N GLU A 252 6.53 17.04 10.32
CA GLU A 252 5.94 17.99 11.25
C GLU A 252 5.74 17.32 12.62
N ARG A 253 6.03 18.06 13.70
CA ARG A 253 5.80 17.60 15.07
C ARG A 253 4.30 17.62 15.38
N ASN A 254 3.73 16.48 15.78
CA ASN A 254 2.36 16.41 16.27
C ASN A 254 2.32 15.81 17.68
N PRO A 255 2.37 16.63 18.75
CA PRO A 255 2.40 16.15 20.14
C PRO A 255 1.15 15.36 20.56
N ALA A 256 0.03 15.52 19.85
CA ALA A 256 -1.20 14.78 20.12
C ALA A 256 -1.24 13.41 19.44
N LEU A 257 -0.28 13.11 18.54
CA LEU A 257 -0.25 11.85 17.84
C LEU A 257 0.07 10.72 18.81
N VAL A 258 -0.91 9.85 19.02
CA VAL A 258 -0.80 8.54 19.67
C VAL A 258 -1.25 7.47 18.69
N ARG A 259 -0.89 6.20 18.96
CA ARG A 259 -1.28 5.09 18.09
C ARG A 259 -2.41 4.26 18.69
N GLY A 260 -3.24 3.71 17.82
CA GLY A 260 -4.41 2.91 18.20
C GLY A 260 -4.11 1.53 18.81
N LEU A 261 -2.84 1.12 18.88
CA LEU A 261 -2.36 -0.15 19.41
C LEU A 261 -1.43 0.10 20.61
N ASP A 262 -1.51 -0.74 21.62
CA ASP A 262 -0.89 -0.49 22.93
C ASP A 262 0.63 -0.79 22.97
N TYR A 263 1.16 -1.43 21.96
CA TYR A 263 2.56 -1.86 21.92
C TYR A 263 3.56 -0.76 21.55
N TYR A 264 3.10 0.41 21.07
CA TYR A 264 4.02 1.45 20.59
C TYR A 264 4.83 2.14 21.71
N ARG A 265 6.12 2.39 21.40
CA ARG A 265 7.12 3.11 22.20
C ARG A 265 7.88 4.05 21.27
N HIS A 266 8.67 4.99 21.84
CA HIS A 266 9.51 5.91 21.07
C HIS A 266 8.77 6.52 19.88
N THR A 267 9.23 6.30 18.67
CA THR A 267 8.72 6.90 17.44
C THR A 267 7.29 6.46 17.13
N ALA A 268 6.41 7.43 16.90
CA ALA A 268 5.06 7.24 16.35
C ALA A 268 4.88 8.21 15.18
N PHE A 269 4.30 7.75 14.07
CA PHE A 269 4.15 8.58 12.88
C PHE A 269 2.94 8.21 12.03
N GLU A 270 2.46 9.20 11.27
CA GLU A 270 1.41 9.07 10.27
C GLU A 270 1.68 9.98 9.08
N PHE A 271 1.57 9.46 7.88
CA PHE A 271 1.45 10.24 6.67
C PHE A 271 -0.03 10.53 6.42
N VAL A 272 -0.39 11.80 6.45
CA VAL A 272 -1.78 12.25 6.41
C VAL A 272 -2.03 13.18 5.24
N THR A 273 -3.27 13.17 4.72
CA THR A 273 -3.74 14.06 3.67
C THR A 273 -5.19 14.48 3.92
N ASP A 274 -5.56 15.65 3.48
CA ASP A 274 -6.95 16.14 3.50
C ASP A 274 -7.77 15.67 2.29
N ARG A 275 -7.10 15.18 1.24
CA ARG A 275 -7.74 14.73 -0.02
C ARG A 275 -8.69 13.54 0.16
N LEU A 276 -8.60 12.79 1.23
CA LEU A 276 -9.46 11.64 1.56
C LEU A 276 -10.46 11.92 2.68
N GLY A 277 -10.66 13.19 3.05
CA GLY A 277 -11.57 13.60 4.11
C GLY A 277 -11.26 12.92 5.45
N ALA A 278 -12.27 12.30 6.08
CA ALA A 278 -12.11 11.66 7.40
C ALA A 278 -11.15 10.46 7.42
N GLN A 279 -10.70 9.96 6.27
CA GLN A 279 -9.77 8.84 6.13
C GLN A 279 -8.36 9.33 5.73
N GLY A 280 -7.93 10.46 6.26
CA GLY A 280 -6.71 11.16 5.89
C GLY A 280 -5.40 10.39 6.11
N THR A 281 -5.33 9.46 7.05
CA THR A 281 -4.12 8.65 7.26
C THR A 281 -3.98 7.61 6.14
N VAL A 282 -2.93 7.73 5.34
CA VAL A 282 -2.64 6.83 4.21
C VAL A 282 -1.59 5.77 4.55
N LEU A 283 -0.66 6.13 5.44
CA LEU A 283 0.38 5.27 5.97
C LEU A 283 0.63 5.64 7.43
N GLY A 284 0.88 4.67 8.29
CA GLY A 284 1.19 4.96 9.67
C GLY A 284 1.87 3.79 10.37
N GLY A 285 2.67 4.12 11.38
CA GLY A 285 3.48 3.16 12.10
C GLY A 285 4.14 3.72 13.34
N GLY A 286 5.19 3.06 13.75
CA GLY A 286 6.00 3.43 14.91
C GLY A 286 6.83 2.28 15.43
N ARG A 287 7.57 2.55 16.51
CA ARG A 287 8.42 1.58 17.21
C ARG A 287 7.62 0.81 18.26
N TYR A 288 7.88 -0.50 18.39
CA TYR A 288 7.10 -1.39 19.25
C TYR A 288 7.97 -2.46 19.94
N ASP A 289 8.97 -2.01 20.66
CA ASP A 289 10.04 -2.85 21.27
C ASP A 289 9.54 -3.93 22.24
N GLY A 290 8.35 -3.78 22.84
CA GLY A 290 7.76 -4.75 23.79
C GLY A 290 6.88 -5.84 23.15
N LEU A 291 6.63 -5.82 21.85
CA LEU A 291 5.68 -6.74 21.21
C LEU A 291 6.14 -8.20 21.26
N MET A 292 7.41 -8.46 21.00
CA MET A 292 7.94 -9.84 21.00
C MET A 292 7.81 -10.48 22.37
N GLU A 293 8.06 -9.74 23.45
CA GLU A 293 7.92 -10.21 24.83
C GLU A 293 6.47 -10.52 25.18
N SER A 294 5.51 -9.72 24.72
CA SER A 294 4.08 -9.97 24.94
C SER A 294 3.60 -11.27 24.30
N LEU A 295 4.28 -11.71 23.23
CA LEU A 295 4.03 -12.98 22.56
C LEU A 295 4.85 -14.14 23.14
N GLY A 296 5.66 -13.89 24.20
CA GLY A 296 6.50 -14.91 24.86
C GLY A 296 7.86 -15.11 24.19
N GLY A 297 8.26 -14.19 23.32
CA GLY A 297 9.58 -14.17 22.69
C GLY A 297 10.62 -13.36 23.52
N PRO A 298 11.86 -13.27 23.05
CA PRO A 298 12.89 -12.44 23.67
C PRO A 298 12.62 -10.96 23.42
N ALA A 299 13.12 -10.09 24.31
CA ALA A 299 13.13 -8.64 24.08
C ALA A 299 13.80 -8.32 22.74
N THR A 300 13.04 -7.71 21.84
CA THR A 300 13.50 -7.46 20.47
C THR A 300 12.98 -6.09 20.03
N PRO A 301 13.88 -5.11 19.83
CA PRO A 301 13.49 -3.82 19.27
C PRO A 301 12.90 -3.98 17.87
N ALA A 302 11.84 -3.26 17.59
CA ALA A 302 11.20 -3.34 16.30
C ALA A 302 10.48 -2.03 15.91
N VAL A 303 10.48 -1.73 14.61
CA VAL A 303 9.80 -0.57 14.05
C VAL A 303 9.20 -0.94 12.70
N GLY A 304 7.98 -0.46 12.42
CA GLY A 304 7.29 -0.79 11.18
C GLY A 304 6.22 0.22 10.80
N TRP A 305 5.70 0.06 9.58
CA TRP A 305 4.55 0.80 9.11
C TRP A 305 3.64 -0.06 8.23
N ALA A 306 2.37 0.32 8.18
CA ALA A 306 1.39 -0.21 7.26
C ALA A 306 0.71 0.92 6.47
N ALA A 307 0.40 0.67 5.19
CA ALA A 307 -0.28 1.59 4.30
C ALA A 307 -1.48 0.94 3.61
N GLY A 308 -2.63 1.62 3.60
CA GLY A 308 -3.83 1.11 2.93
C GLY A 308 -3.74 1.20 1.41
N ILE A 309 -3.72 0.05 0.71
CA ILE A 309 -3.57 0.02 -0.76
C ILE A 309 -4.74 0.74 -1.43
N GLU A 310 -5.98 0.53 -1.00
CA GLU A 310 -7.15 1.21 -1.56
C GLU A 310 -7.07 2.73 -1.40
N ARG A 311 -6.52 3.23 -0.27
CA ARG A 311 -6.35 4.68 -0.04
C ARG A 311 -5.27 5.26 -0.93
N LEU A 312 -4.14 4.57 -1.08
CA LEU A 312 -3.08 4.96 -2.00
C LEU A 312 -3.59 4.94 -3.45
N ALA A 313 -4.30 3.88 -3.86
CA ALA A 313 -4.88 3.77 -5.20
C ALA A 313 -5.89 4.89 -5.50
N MET A 314 -6.73 5.28 -4.52
CA MET A 314 -7.62 6.43 -4.67
C MET A 314 -6.88 7.76 -4.87
N LEU A 315 -5.70 7.93 -4.25
CA LEU A 315 -4.87 9.13 -4.44
C LEU A 315 -4.14 9.12 -5.76
N VAL A 316 -3.69 7.96 -6.21
CA VAL A 316 -3.10 7.76 -7.55
C VAL A 316 -4.15 8.04 -8.63
N GLY A 317 -5.33 7.43 -8.52
CA GLY A 317 -6.45 7.63 -9.46
C GLY A 317 -6.03 7.44 -10.91
N GLU A 318 -6.38 8.40 -11.76
CA GLU A 318 -6.10 8.38 -13.20
C GLU A 318 -4.60 8.54 -13.56
N ARG A 319 -3.72 8.80 -12.57
CA ARG A 319 -2.27 8.85 -12.79
C ARG A 319 -1.64 7.46 -12.86
N ALA A 320 -2.37 6.39 -12.51
CA ALA A 320 -1.87 5.04 -12.71
C ALA A 320 -1.50 4.86 -14.19
N PRO A 321 -0.30 4.34 -14.48
CA PRO A 321 0.05 4.03 -15.86
C PRO A 321 -0.99 3.10 -16.45
N GLN A 322 -1.48 3.42 -17.64
CA GLN A 322 -2.31 2.48 -18.38
C GLN A 322 -1.45 1.29 -18.81
N GLU A 323 -2.03 0.09 -18.76
CA GLU A 323 -1.36 -1.07 -19.34
C GLU A 323 -1.00 -0.80 -20.80
N ARG A 324 0.25 -1.09 -21.13
CA ARG A 324 0.73 -0.99 -22.51
C ARG A 324 -0.04 -1.99 -23.36
N PHE A 325 -0.65 -1.54 -24.43
CA PHE A 325 -1.28 -2.40 -25.42
C PHE A 325 -0.65 -2.16 -26.80
N ASP A 326 0.17 -3.09 -27.24
CA ASP A 326 0.99 -2.90 -28.42
C ASP A 326 0.26 -3.26 -29.70
N VAL A 327 -0.35 -4.44 -29.75
CA VAL A 327 -0.85 -5.00 -31.03
C VAL A 327 -2.24 -5.59 -30.91
N ALA A 328 -3.18 -5.06 -31.69
CA ALA A 328 -4.47 -5.67 -31.93
C ALA A 328 -4.44 -6.48 -33.26
N ILE A 329 -4.50 -7.81 -33.20
CA ILE A 329 -4.58 -8.65 -34.40
C ILE A 329 -6.05 -8.87 -34.75
N ILE A 330 -6.42 -8.60 -36.01
CA ILE A 330 -7.79 -8.64 -36.51
C ILE A 330 -7.86 -9.62 -37.70
N PRO A 331 -8.08 -10.93 -37.44
CA PRO A 331 -8.27 -11.90 -38.52
C PRO A 331 -9.57 -11.61 -39.29
N MET A 332 -9.52 -11.63 -40.60
CA MET A 332 -10.67 -11.31 -41.45
C MET A 332 -11.57 -12.53 -41.73
N ASP A 333 -11.00 -13.72 -41.65
CA ASP A 333 -11.59 -15.01 -41.94
C ASP A 333 -10.94 -16.13 -41.09
N ASP A 334 -11.34 -17.39 -41.31
CA ASP A 334 -10.82 -18.55 -40.56
C ASP A 334 -9.34 -18.84 -40.85
N ALA A 335 -8.89 -18.61 -42.08
CA ALA A 335 -7.50 -18.76 -42.46
C ALA A 335 -6.62 -17.71 -41.77
N GLY A 336 -7.09 -16.45 -41.76
CA GLY A 336 -6.48 -15.36 -41.04
C GLY A 336 -6.41 -15.62 -39.53
N LEU A 337 -7.39 -16.31 -38.94
CA LEU A 337 -7.38 -16.65 -37.50
C LEU A 337 -6.23 -17.61 -37.17
N ALA A 338 -5.96 -18.61 -38.00
CA ALA A 338 -4.83 -19.55 -37.79
C ALA A 338 -3.50 -18.80 -37.81
N GLN A 339 -3.30 -17.87 -38.75
CA GLN A 339 -2.08 -17.06 -38.85
C GLN A 339 -1.99 -16.04 -37.73
N ALA A 340 -3.11 -15.43 -37.31
CA ALA A 340 -3.18 -14.51 -36.18
C ALA A 340 -2.66 -15.17 -34.87
N ASN A 341 -3.03 -16.44 -34.62
CA ASN A 341 -2.54 -17.17 -33.44
C ASN A 341 -1.01 -17.39 -33.49
N SER A 342 -0.46 -17.70 -34.68
CA SER A 342 0.98 -17.87 -34.87
C SER A 342 1.73 -16.55 -34.66
N LEU A 343 1.26 -15.47 -35.27
CA LEU A 343 1.86 -14.14 -35.14
C LEU A 343 1.77 -13.63 -33.70
N ALA A 344 0.61 -13.77 -33.05
CA ALA A 344 0.45 -13.37 -31.65
C ALA A 344 1.46 -14.08 -30.72
N ARG A 345 1.70 -15.38 -30.98
CA ARG A 345 2.70 -16.15 -30.20
C ARG A 345 4.11 -15.59 -30.40
N SER A 346 4.50 -15.29 -31.64
CA SER A 346 5.80 -14.69 -31.94
C SER A 346 5.97 -13.34 -31.25
N LEU A 347 5.02 -12.44 -31.42
CA LEU A 347 5.07 -11.10 -30.83
C LEU A 347 5.10 -11.13 -29.29
N ARG A 348 4.33 -12.03 -28.67
CA ARG A 348 4.37 -12.22 -27.21
C ARG A 348 5.71 -12.78 -26.72
N ALA A 349 6.38 -13.62 -27.50
CA ALA A 349 7.74 -14.09 -27.17
C ALA A 349 8.77 -12.95 -27.19
N GLU A 350 8.48 -11.86 -27.88
CA GLU A 350 9.26 -10.62 -27.93
C GLU A 350 8.74 -9.55 -26.95
N TRP A 351 7.94 -9.96 -25.96
CA TRP A 351 7.40 -9.10 -24.89
C TRP A 351 6.42 -8.01 -25.35
N ASN A 352 5.76 -8.21 -26.49
CA ASN A 352 4.66 -7.34 -26.90
C ASN A 352 3.33 -7.78 -26.27
N ASN A 353 2.50 -6.82 -25.87
CA ASN A 353 1.15 -7.05 -25.38
C ASN A 353 0.21 -7.17 -26.57
N VAL A 354 -0.37 -8.35 -26.78
CA VAL A 354 -1.12 -8.69 -28.00
C VAL A 354 -2.48 -9.25 -27.66
N GLU A 355 -3.53 -8.68 -28.25
CA GLU A 355 -4.90 -9.22 -28.23
C GLU A 355 -5.39 -9.56 -29.65
N ILE A 356 -6.15 -10.67 -29.77
CA ILE A 356 -6.77 -11.10 -31.04
C ILE A 356 -8.26 -10.77 -31.00
N TYR A 357 -8.71 -9.89 -31.89
CA TYR A 357 -10.11 -9.51 -32.05
C TYR A 357 -10.79 -10.37 -33.11
N ALA A 358 -11.18 -11.61 -32.76
CA ALA A 358 -11.72 -12.59 -33.70
C ALA A 358 -13.22 -12.40 -34.02
N THR A 359 -14.02 -11.75 -33.14
CA THR A 359 -15.47 -11.73 -33.23
C THR A 359 -16.05 -10.34 -33.53
N GLY A 360 -17.06 -10.29 -34.39
CA GLY A 360 -17.77 -9.07 -34.75
C GLY A 360 -17.38 -8.49 -36.11
N LYS A 361 -18.08 -7.43 -36.55
CA LYS A 361 -17.76 -6.76 -37.82
C LYS A 361 -16.42 -6.01 -37.71
N LEU A 362 -15.65 -5.95 -38.81
CA LEU A 362 -14.34 -5.30 -38.87
C LEU A 362 -14.35 -3.90 -38.25
N LYS A 363 -15.29 -3.01 -38.66
CA LYS A 363 -15.39 -1.66 -38.11
C LYS A 363 -15.51 -1.63 -36.59
N LYS A 364 -16.27 -2.58 -36.00
CA LYS A 364 -16.44 -2.66 -34.54
C LYS A 364 -15.17 -3.17 -33.83
N ARG A 365 -14.47 -4.13 -34.48
CA ARG A 365 -13.18 -4.65 -33.95
C ARG A 365 -12.09 -3.58 -33.96
N MET A 366 -11.98 -2.83 -35.06
CA MET A 366 -11.06 -1.67 -35.16
C MET A 366 -11.38 -0.59 -34.12
N ALA A 367 -12.65 -0.26 -33.93
CA ALA A 367 -13.05 0.72 -32.91
C ALA A 367 -12.64 0.26 -31.50
N ARG A 368 -12.90 -1.01 -31.16
CA ARG A 368 -12.49 -1.60 -29.86
C ARG A 368 -10.99 -1.58 -29.66
N ALA A 369 -10.19 -1.90 -30.68
CA ALA A 369 -8.74 -1.87 -30.63
C ALA A 369 -8.23 -0.44 -30.32
N ASN A 370 -8.81 0.55 -31.00
CA ASN A 370 -8.47 1.95 -30.79
C ASN A 370 -8.91 2.47 -29.40
N GLU A 371 -10.14 2.14 -28.98
CA GLU A 371 -10.66 2.48 -27.64
C GLU A 371 -9.84 1.84 -26.51
N ALA A 372 -9.30 0.63 -26.74
CA ALA A 372 -8.43 -0.06 -25.80
C ALA A 372 -6.99 0.50 -25.79
N GLY A 373 -6.65 1.42 -26.70
CA GLY A 373 -5.32 2.06 -26.74
C GLY A 373 -4.23 1.23 -27.42
N ALA A 374 -4.59 0.29 -28.33
CA ALA A 374 -3.58 -0.43 -29.12
C ALA A 374 -2.75 0.57 -29.94
N LEU A 375 -1.44 0.32 -30.03
CA LEU A 375 -0.56 1.15 -30.87
C LEU A 375 -0.76 0.83 -32.35
N VAL A 376 -0.81 -0.45 -32.66
CA VAL A 376 -0.99 -0.90 -34.05
C VAL A 376 -2.12 -1.93 -34.16
N ALA A 377 -2.81 -1.95 -35.31
CA ALA A 377 -3.73 -3.00 -35.69
C ALA A 377 -3.12 -3.82 -36.85
N VAL A 378 -3.13 -5.16 -36.74
CA VAL A 378 -2.68 -6.07 -37.78
C VAL A 378 -3.87 -6.81 -38.35
N LEU A 379 -4.16 -6.60 -39.65
CA LEU A 379 -5.24 -7.27 -40.38
C LEU A 379 -4.67 -8.45 -41.17
N ILE A 380 -5.35 -9.59 -41.09
CA ILE A 380 -4.93 -10.83 -41.76
C ILE A 380 -6.15 -11.48 -42.40
N GLY A 381 -6.15 -11.60 -43.69
CA GLY A 381 -7.17 -12.29 -44.48
C GLY A 381 -6.56 -13.11 -45.63
N GLU A 382 -7.41 -13.69 -46.48
CA GLU A 382 -6.98 -14.53 -47.59
C GLU A 382 -6.00 -13.80 -48.54
N ASP A 383 -6.24 -12.50 -48.82
CA ASP A 383 -5.37 -11.70 -49.69
C ASP A 383 -3.98 -11.48 -49.09
N GLU A 384 -3.88 -11.20 -47.80
CA GLU A 384 -2.63 -11.06 -47.08
C GLU A 384 -1.88 -12.40 -47.03
N ILE A 385 -2.59 -13.47 -46.75
CA ILE A 385 -2.00 -14.82 -46.70
C ILE A 385 -1.45 -15.24 -48.07
N ALA A 386 -2.21 -14.99 -49.14
CA ALA A 386 -1.78 -15.31 -50.50
C ALA A 386 -0.52 -14.54 -50.91
N ALA A 387 -0.35 -13.31 -50.41
CA ALA A 387 0.82 -12.50 -50.65
C ALA A 387 2.00 -12.83 -49.70
N GLY A 388 1.80 -13.64 -48.65
CA GLY A 388 2.79 -13.85 -47.58
C GLY A 388 3.01 -12.63 -46.70
N GLU A 389 2.03 -11.74 -46.62
CA GLU A 389 2.10 -10.44 -45.93
C GLU A 389 1.02 -10.33 -44.84
N VAL A 390 1.06 -9.27 -44.10
CA VAL A 390 0.01 -8.76 -43.22
C VAL A 390 -0.16 -7.27 -43.43
N THR A 391 -1.36 -6.75 -43.22
CA THR A 391 -1.60 -5.31 -43.25
C THR A 391 -1.49 -4.76 -41.86
N VAL A 392 -0.50 -3.88 -41.61
CA VAL A 392 -0.28 -3.18 -40.31
C VAL A 392 -0.79 -1.75 -40.44
N ARG A 393 -1.58 -1.32 -39.50
CA ARG A 393 -2.06 0.05 -39.38
C ARG A 393 -1.65 0.66 -38.06
N ASP A 394 -0.93 1.77 -38.09
CA ASP A 394 -0.70 2.62 -36.92
C ASP A 394 -2.03 3.27 -36.50
N LEU A 395 -2.41 3.13 -35.24
CA LEU A 395 -3.70 3.63 -34.75
C LEU A 395 -3.63 5.09 -34.28
N HIS A 396 -2.43 5.67 -34.19
CA HIS A 396 -2.24 7.07 -33.81
C HIS A 396 -2.37 8.01 -35.03
N ASP A 397 -1.63 7.75 -36.10
CA ASP A 397 -1.62 8.59 -37.31
C ASP A 397 -2.49 8.03 -38.45
N GLY A 398 -2.87 6.74 -38.37
CA GLY A 398 -3.68 6.06 -39.35
C GLY A 398 -2.91 5.53 -40.56
N GLU A 399 -1.58 5.65 -40.59
CA GLU A 399 -0.74 5.10 -41.65
C GLU A 399 -0.89 3.57 -41.74
N GLN A 400 -0.85 3.05 -42.97
CA GLN A 400 -1.06 1.63 -43.23
C GLN A 400 -0.03 1.12 -44.24
N ALA A 401 0.57 -0.04 -43.93
CA ALA A 401 1.52 -0.71 -44.80
C ALA A 401 1.26 -2.22 -44.85
N ARG A 402 1.62 -2.85 -45.99
CA ARG A 402 1.72 -4.30 -46.10
C ARG A 402 3.16 -4.70 -45.86
N VAL A 403 3.39 -5.68 -44.99
CA VAL A 403 4.72 -6.12 -44.56
C VAL A 403 4.73 -7.64 -44.37
N ALA A 404 5.92 -8.24 -44.41
CA ALA A 404 6.06 -9.62 -43.98
C ALA A 404 5.74 -9.76 -42.46
N PRO A 405 5.15 -10.88 -42.02
CA PRO A 405 4.86 -11.11 -40.60
C PRO A 405 6.07 -10.92 -39.66
N ALA A 406 7.27 -11.21 -40.15
CA ALA A 406 8.52 -11.04 -39.41
C ALA A 406 8.90 -9.58 -39.17
N ASP A 407 8.40 -8.64 -39.97
CA ASP A 407 8.73 -7.22 -39.88
C ASP A 407 7.77 -6.44 -38.94
N VAL A 408 6.69 -7.09 -38.48
CA VAL A 408 5.68 -6.47 -37.61
C VAL A 408 6.30 -5.96 -36.31
N SER A 409 7.21 -6.73 -35.70
CA SER A 409 7.88 -6.36 -34.48
C SER A 409 8.66 -5.03 -34.61
N GLY A 410 9.33 -4.83 -35.73
CA GLY A 410 10.05 -3.57 -36.02
C GLY A 410 9.13 -2.35 -36.12
N ILE A 411 7.91 -2.52 -36.65
CA ILE A 411 6.89 -1.46 -36.71
C ILE A 411 6.35 -1.18 -35.30
N VAL A 412 6.08 -2.22 -34.52
CA VAL A 412 5.63 -2.07 -33.14
C VAL A 412 6.66 -1.31 -32.32
N ALA A 413 7.96 -1.65 -32.44
CA ALA A 413 9.03 -0.95 -31.74
C ALA A 413 9.10 0.55 -32.09
N LYS A 414 8.88 0.90 -33.36
CA LYS A 414 8.79 2.31 -33.80
C LYS A 414 7.60 3.03 -33.17
N ALA A 415 6.43 2.39 -33.14
CA ALA A 415 5.23 2.95 -32.53
C ALA A 415 5.40 3.14 -31.00
N GLN A 416 6.03 2.18 -30.34
CA GLN A 416 6.38 2.26 -28.90
C GLN A 416 7.32 3.44 -28.62
N ASN A 417 8.40 3.59 -29.41
CA ASN A 417 9.33 4.70 -29.28
C ASN A 417 8.64 6.06 -29.50
N ALA A 418 7.79 6.15 -30.53
CA ALA A 418 7.03 7.38 -30.79
C ALA A 418 6.06 7.72 -29.65
N GLN A 419 5.37 6.71 -29.08
CA GLN A 419 4.53 6.91 -27.89
C GLN A 419 5.35 7.38 -26.70
N TRP A 420 6.49 6.75 -26.42
CA TRP A 420 7.36 7.13 -25.32
C TRP A 420 7.88 8.57 -25.45
N LEU A 421 8.29 9.01 -26.64
CA LEU A 421 8.72 10.40 -26.90
C LEU A 421 7.60 11.39 -26.62
N ARG A 422 6.37 11.13 -27.09
CA ARG A 422 5.22 11.98 -26.80
C ARG A 422 4.90 12.10 -25.31
N GLN A 423 5.04 11.01 -24.55
CA GLN A 423 4.80 11.02 -23.10
C GLN A 423 5.86 11.80 -22.34
N THR A 424 7.12 11.72 -22.74
CA THR A 424 8.24 12.47 -22.12
C THR A 424 8.13 13.96 -22.40
N GLU A 425 7.77 14.38 -23.59
CA GLU A 425 7.54 15.79 -23.93
C GLU A 425 6.44 16.43 -23.07
N HIS A 426 5.36 15.68 -22.80
CA HIS A 426 4.25 16.17 -21.95
C HIS A 426 4.57 16.18 -20.46
N SER A 427 5.48 15.33 -19.99
CA SER A 427 5.85 15.23 -18.58
C SER A 427 6.89 16.28 -18.14
N GLY A 428 7.49 17.01 -19.06
CA GLY A 428 8.59 17.98 -18.77
C GLY A 428 9.88 17.31 -18.26
N ILE A 429 9.97 15.99 -18.33
CA ILE A 429 11.19 15.24 -18.02
C ILE A 429 12.09 15.34 -19.25
N GLY A 430 13.19 16.08 -19.15
CA GLY A 430 14.20 16.16 -20.22
C GLY A 430 14.69 14.77 -20.61
N LEU A 431 14.90 14.54 -21.91
CA LEU A 431 15.53 13.32 -22.39
C LEU A 431 16.90 13.16 -21.72
N PRO A 432 17.27 11.95 -21.26
CA PRO A 432 18.65 11.72 -20.83
C PRO A 432 19.64 12.03 -21.95
N ASP A 433 20.76 12.69 -21.62
CA ASP A 433 21.79 13.16 -22.58
C ASP A 433 22.37 12.06 -23.51
N TRP A 434 22.06 10.79 -23.27
CA TRP A 434 22.51 9.65 -24.07
C TRP A 434 21.47 9.15 -25.09
N ILE A 435 20.28 9.77 -25.14
CA ILE A 435 19.27 9.46 -26.16
C ILE A 435 19.42 10.47 -27.29
N ASP A 436 19.79 9.97 -28.47
CA ASP A 436 19.77 10.75 -29.71
C ASP A 436 18.34 10.66 -30.28
N PRO A 437 17.58 11.76 -30.34
CA PRO A 437 16.22 11.77 -30.89
C PRO A 437 16.16 11.51 -32.40
N ASP A 438 17.31 11.55 -33.08
CA ASP A 438 17.40 11.39 -34.54
C ASP A 438 18.04 10.04 -34.96
N ALA A 439 18.29 9.10 -33.99
CA ALA A 439 18.91 7.80 -34.24
C ALA A 439 17.95 6.68 -34.62
#